data_0cb033fd1b756f267746613c15e47151
#
_entry.id   0cb033fd1b756f267746613c15e47151
#
_cell.length_a   1.000
_cell.length_b   1.000
_cell.length_c   1.000
_cell.angle_alpha   90.00
_cell.angle_beta   90.00
_cell.angle_gamma   90.00
#
_symmetry.space_group_name_H-M   'P 1'
#
loop_
_entity.id
_entity.type
_entity.pdbx_description
1 polymer ?
#
loop_
_entity_poly.entity_id
_entity_poly.type
_entity_poly.pdbx_seq_one_letter_code
_entity_poly.pdbx_strand_id
1 'polypeptide(L)'
;IRGAFSTHFKYALHYQPGSIYDRIYGNVYQGIGLGCYSFGESRQIGNPVAFYLFQGARIARICPWLSFNYEWNFGLSGGWKPYDEQYNSYNKMVGSKINAYLNANFYLRWALSPRLSLTSGVTLTHFSNGNTNFPNAGVNTLGGKLGVEYNFYRKEDLTSLHAAASYHIPPFQRHVSYDFVFFGSWRRKGIWMQEGQSPLPESYPVFGFNFAPMYNVDYKLRLGVSLDGVYDGSANLYLSDEVYGDIDKSQIRRPALYNQFALGMSGRVEYVMPFFTVGIGMGTNFIGKG
;
A
#
# COMPACT_ATOMS: atom_id res chain seq x y z
N ILE A 1 9.51 10.91 -16.82
CA ILE A 1 9.73 9.46 -17.14
C ILE A 1 9.13 9.20 -18.51
N ARG A 2 9.96 8.84 -19.51
CA ARG A 2 9.52 8.62 -20.90
C ARG A 2 8.93 7.22 -21.13
N GLY A 3 9.10 6.31 -20.21
CA GLY A 3 8.56 4.95 -20.24
C GLY A 3 9.01 4.20 -19.00
N ALA A 4 8.16 3.31 -18.50
CA ALA A 4 8.49 2.44 -17.38
C ALA A 4 8.20 0.99 -17.78
N PHE A 5 9.13 0.11 -17.46
CA PHE A 5 9.00 -1.33 -17.65
C PHE A 5 9.21 -2.04 -16.33
N SER A 6 8.49 -3.12 -16.13
CA SER A 6 8.72 -4.01 -14.99
C SER A 6 8.56 -5.47 -15.40
N THR A 7 9.35 -6.32 -14.73
CA THR A 7 9.23 -7.77 -14.85
C THR A 7 9.00 -8.34 -13.46
N HIS A 8 8.06 -9.26 -13.33
CA HIS A 8 7.67 -9.82 -12.04
C HIS A 8 7.77 -11.34 -12.06
N PHE A 9 8.32 -11.88 -10.99
CA PHE A 9 8.26 -13.28 -10.67
C PHE A 9 7.46 -13.46 -9.38
N LYS A 10 6.48 -14.39 -9.39
CA LYS A 10 5.55 -14.59 -8.28
C LYS A 10 5.41 -16.07 -7.96
N TYR A 11 5.34 -16.38 -6.67
CA TYR A 11 4.97 -17.69 -6.17
C TYR A 11 3.70 -17.56 -5.35
N ALA A 12 2.62 -18.21 -5.82
CA ALA A 12 1.29 -18.11 -5.24
C ALA A 12 0.86 -19.41 -4.57
N LEU A 13 0.22 -19.28 -3.41
CA LEU A 13 -0.47 -20.34 -2.70
C LEU A 13 -1.97 -20.06 -2.80
N HIS A 14 -2.73 -21.08 -3.16
CA HIS A 14 -4.19 -21.04 -3.20
C HIS A 14 -4.78 -21.79 -2.01
N TYR A 15 -5.91 -21.32 -1.50
CA TYR A 15 -6.70 -22.14 -0.61
C TYR A 15 -7.23 -23.38 -1.33
N GLN A 16 -7.40 -24.45 -0.58
CA GLN A 16 -7.97 -25.67 -1.13
C GLN A 16 -9.36 -25.38 -1.70
N PRO A 17 -9.64 -25.78 -2.94
CA PRO A 17 -10.95 -25.62 -3.56
C PRO A 17 -12.05 -26.23 -2.69
N GLY A 18 -13.13 -25.48 -2.46
CA GLY A 18 -14.26 -25.91 -1.62
C GLY A 18 -14.05 -25.76 -0.12
N SER A 19 -12.88 -25.33 0.36
CA SER A 19 -12.68 -24.97 1.76
C SER A 19 -13.58 -23.81 2.18
N ILE A 20 -13.77 -23.61 3.49
CA ILE A 20 -14.57 -22.51 4.03
C ILE A 20 -14.06 -21.16 3.49
N TYR A 21 -12.75 -20.94 3.50
CA TYR A 21 -12.14 -19.71 3.00
C TYR A 21 -12.33 -19.51 1.49
N ASP A 22 -12.19 -20.59 0.69
CA ASP A 22 -12.46 -20.52 -0.75
C ASP A 22 -13.92 -20.15 -1.06
N ARG A 23 -14.86 -20.69 -0.29
CA ARG A 23 -16.30 -20.39 -0.43
C ARG A 23 -16.67 -18.99 0.02
N ILE A 24 -16.10 -18.52 1.15
CA ILE A 24 -16.36 -17.18 1.67
C ILE A 24 -15.76 -16.13 0.75
N TYR A 25 -14.48 -16.26 0.39
CA TYR A 25 -13.71 -15.19 -0.26
C TYR A 25 -13.55 -15.34 -1.78
N GLY A 26 -13.85 -16.51 -2.35
CA GLY A 26 -13.90 -16.70 -3.79
C GLY A 26 -12.55 -16.86 -4.48
N ASN A 27 -11.94 -18.05 -4.41
CA ASN A 27 -10.68 -18.39 -5.08
C ASN A 27 -9.53 -17.43 -4.74
N VAL A 28 -9.36 -17.16 -3.45
CA VAL A 28 -8.29 -16.30 -2.94
C VAL A 28 -6.95 -16.99 -3.07
N TYR A 29 -5.96 -16.24 -3.46
CA TYR A 29 -4.56 -16.66 -3.49
C TYR A 29 -3.68 -15.59 -2.86
N GLN A 30 -2.52 -16.01 -2.38
CA GLN A 30 -1.53 -15.15 -1.75
C GLN A 30 -0.13 -15.67 -2.02
N GLY A 31 0.86 -14.86 -1.84
CA GLY A 31 2.24 -15.32 -2.03
C GLY A 31 3.27 -14.23 -1.89
N ILE A 32 4.45 -14.54 -2.41
CA ILE A 32 5.61 -13.66 -2.43
C ILE A 32 5.98 -13.34 -3.88
N GLY A 33 6.47 -12.14 -4.11
CA GLY A 33 6.89 -11.70 -5.43
C GLY A 33 8.15 -10.87 -5.41
N LEU A 34 8.83 -10.90 -6.54
CA LEU A 34 9.97 -10.07 -6.86
C LEU A 34 9.66 -9.29 -8.14
N GLY A 35 9.90 -7.98 -8.13
CA GLY A 35 9.68 -7.11 -9.28
C GLY A 35 10.91 -6.28 -9.59
N CYS A 36 11.38 -6.30 -10.82
CA CYS A 36 12.46 -5.46 -11.31
C CYS A 36 11.89 -4.33 -12.14
N TYR A 37 12.31 -3.09 -11.88
CA TYR A 37 11.77 -1.90 -12.52
C TYR A 37 12.84 -1.12 -13.26
N SER A 38 12.46 -0.53 -14.40
CA SER A 38 13.26 0.45 -15.12
C SER A 38 12.34 1.61 -15.53
N PHE A 39 12.78 2.83 -15.22
CA PHE A 39 12.03 4.07 -15.50
C PHE A 39 12.60 4.87 -16.66
N GLY A 40 13.53 4.28 -17.43
CA GLY A 40 14.21 4.96 -18.54
C GLY A 40 15.28 5.97 -18.14
N GLU A 41 15.39 6.31 -16.85
CA GLU A 41 16.35 7.30 -16.29
C GLU A 41 17.18 6.68 -15.16
N SER A 42 17.88 5.58 -15.47
CA SER A 42 18.63 4.80 -14.49
C SER A 42 19.78 5.58 -13.82
N ARG A 43 20.26 6.64 -14.47
CA ARG A 43 21.31 7.51 -13.90
C ARG A 43 20.78 8.35 -12.75
N GLN A 44 19.55 8.82 -12.80
CA GLN A 44 18.92 9.66 -11.79
C GLN A 44 18.07 8.90 -10.78
N ILE A 45 17.29 7.91 -11.24
CA ILE A 45 16.32 7.21 -10.40
C ILE A 45 16.85 5.84 -9.94
N GLY A 46 17.71 5.21 -10.73
CA GLY A 46 18.15 3.84 -10.53
C GLY A 46 17.24 2.83 -11.22
N ASN A 47 17.50 1.54 -10.97
CA ASN A 47 16.68 0.41 -11.41
C ASN A 47 16.26 -0.37 -10.15
N PRO A 48 15.17 0.02 -9.49
CA PRO A 48 14.80 -0.60 -8.22
C PRO A 48 14.26 -2.01 -8.40
N VAL A 49 14.50 -2.81 -7.36
CA VAL A 49 13.94 -4.14 -7.20
C VAL A 49 13.01 -4.12 -6.00
N ALA A 50 11.79 -4.59 -6.16
CA ALA A 50 10.79 -4.72 -5.11
C ALA A 50 10.65 -6.18 -4.68
N PHE A 51 10.68 -6.42 -3.37
CA PHE A 51 10.26 -7.66 -2.75
C PHE A 51 8.93 -7.41 -2.03
N TYR A 52 7.92 -8.24 -2.30
CA TYR A 52 6.58 -7.97 -1.82
C TYR A 52 5.77 -9.23 -1.52
N LEU A 53 4.82 -9.06 -0.62
CA LEU A 53 3.70 -9.96 -0.42
C LEU A 53 2.56 -9.55 -1.34
N PHE A 54 1.76 -10.50 -1.79
CA PHE A 54 0.58 -10.21 -2.57
C PHE A 54 -0.60 -11.08 -2.17
N GLN A 55 -1.77 -10.54 -2.42
CA GLN A 55 -3.05 -11.25 -2.32
C GLN A 55 -3.94 -10.84 -3.48
N GLY A 56 -4.66 -11.81 -4.01
CA GLY A 56 -5.67 -11.57 -5.02
C GLY A 56 -6.85 -12.51 -4.88
N ALA A 57 -7.92 -12.16 -5.58
CA ALA A 57 -9.10 -12.99 -5.70
C ALA A 57 -9.83 -12.74 -7.01
N ARG A 58 -10.72 -13.65 -7.33
CA ARG A 58 -11.62 -13.49 -8.46
C ARG A 58 -12.80 -12.61 -8.05
N ILE A 59 -13.00 -11.52 -8.81
CA ILE A 59 -14.17 -10.64 -8.68
C ILE A 59 -15.38 -11.31 -9.35
N ALA A 60 -15.21 -11.75 -10.60
CA ALA A 60 -16.29 -12.35 -11.38
C ALA A 60 -15.79 -13.44 -12.32
N ARG A 61 -16.60 -14.46 -12.53
CA ARG A 61 -16.43 -15.45 -13.60
C ARG A 61 -17.29 -15.03 -14.78
N ILE A 62 -16.66 -14.64 -15.89
CA ILE A 62 -17.35 -14.21 -17.11
C ILE A 62 -17.82 -15.44 -17.88
N CYS A 63 -16.93 -16.43 -18.03
CA CYS A 63 -17.26 -17.73 -18.63
C CYS A 63 -16.30 -18.80 -18.06
N PRO A 64 -16.42 -20.08 -18.42
CA PRO A 64 -15.58 -21.16 -17.86
C PRO A 64 -14.08 -20.95 -17.96
N TRP A 65 -13.62 -20.30 -19.03
CA TRP A 65 -12.20 -20.05 -19.31
C TRP A 65 -11.75 -18.60 -19.07
N LEU A 66 -12.67 -17.69 -18.68
CA LEU A 66 -12.38 -16.26 -18.49
C LEU A 66 -12.91 -15.76 -17.16
N SER A 67 -12.04 -15.13 -16.38
CA SER A 67 -12.43 -14.47 -15.12
C SER A 67 -11.79 -13.09 -15.00
N PHE A 68 -12.48 -12.20 -14.28
CA PHE A 68 -12.00 -10.89 -13.86
C PHE A 68 -11.52 -10.97 -12.42
N ASN A 69 -10.31 -10.46 -12.16
CA ASN A 69 -9.59 -10.63 -10.91
C ASN A 69 -8.96 -9.31 -10.46
N TYR A 70 -8.68 -9.20 -9.16
CA TYR A 70 -7.84 -8.16 -8.59
C TYR A 70 -6.66 -8.76 -7.83
N GLU A 71 -5.64 -7.97 -7.61
CA GLU A 71 -4.47 -8.33 -6.81
C GLU A 71 -3.85 -7.08 -6.20
N TRP A 72 -3.52 -7.15 -4.91
CA TRP A 72 -2.77 -6.15 -4.16
C TRP A 72 -1.39 -6.67 -3.83
N ASN A 73 -0.39 -5.82 -3.99
CA ASN A 73 0.99 -6.12 -3.63
C ASN A 73 1.48 -5.06 -2.66
N PHE A 74 2.13 -5.48 -1.60
CA PHE A 74 2.72 -4.62 -0.59
C PHE A 74 4.11 -5.12 -0.23
N GLY A 75 5.10 -4.22 -0.19
CA GLY A 75 6.47 -4.59 0.13
C GLY A 75 7.44 -3.43 0.21
N LEU A 76 8.70 -3.75 0.05
CA LEU A 76 9.79 -2.80 0.04
C LEU A 76 10.57 -2.90 -1.27
N SER A 77 11.13 -1.78 -1.68
CA SER A 77 11.97 -1.70 -2.88
C SER A 77 13.29 -1.04 -2.56
N GLY A 78 14.37 -1.57 -3.14
CA GLY A 78 15.73 -1.05 -3.03
C GLY A 78 16.37 -0.86 -4.41
N GLY A 79 17.57 -0.28 -4.45
CA GLY A 79 18.26 0.01 -5.72
C GLY A 79 17.93 1.39 -6.31
N TRP A 80 17.29 2.25 -5.54
CA TRP A 80 17.05 3.62 -5.86
C TRP A 80 18.32 4.47 -5.74
N LYS A 81 18.42 5.49 -6.58
CA LYS A 81 19.40 6.57 -6.45
C LYS A 81 18.70 7.77 -5.84
N PRO A 82 18.87 8.03 -4.53
CA PRO A 82 18.19 9.13 -3.86
C PRO A 82 18.70 10.49 -4.36
N TYR A 83 17.95 11.53 -4.02
CA TYR A 83 18.40 12.91 -4.14
C TYR A 83 19.75 13.08 -3.43
N ASP A 84 20.63 13.78 -4.08
CA ASP A 84 21.92 14.26 -3.55
C ASP A 84 22.18 15.63 -4.12
N GLU A 85 22.52 16.58 -3.28
CA GLU A 85 22.67 17.98 -3.65
C GLU A 85 23.79 18.20 -4.67
N GLN A 86 24.86 17.44 -4.57
CA GLN A 86 26.03 17.56 -5.46
C GLN A 86 25.93 16.66 -6.69
N TYR A 87 25.44 15.43 -6.52
CA TYR A 87 25.54 14.39 -7.55
C TYR A 87 24.19 14.03 -8.20
N ASN A 88 23.07 14.37 -7.58
CA ASN A 88 21.71 14.01 -8.07
C ASN A 88 20.65 15.04 -7.69
N SER A 89 20.93 16.32 -7.83
CA SER A 89 20.08 17.45 -7.41
C SER A 89 18.76 17.55 -8.18
N TYR A 90 18.68 16.97 -9.38
CA TYR A 90 17.48 16.95 -10.21
C TYR A 90 16.44 15.91 -9.77
N ASN A 91 16.84 14.91 -8.93
CA ASN A 91 15.91 13.91 -8.45
C ASN A 91 15.05 14.44 -7.29
N LYS A 92 13.90 15.00 -7.61
CA LYS A 92 12.90 15.48 -6.63
C LYS A 92 11.92 14.38 -6.18
N MET A 93 12.02 13.17 -6.73
CA MET A 93 11.04 12.09 -6.50
C MET A 93 11.39 11.19 -5.33
N VAL A 94 12.69 10.90 -5.16
CA VAL A 94 13.15 9.83 -4.25
C VAL A 94 14.26 10.37 -3.36
N GLY A 95 14.00 10.43 -2.06
CA GLY A 95 14.98 10.87 -1.04
C GLY A 95 15.61 9.72 -0.26
N SER A 96 15.31 8.46 -0.55
CA SER A 96 15.83 7.32 0.19
C SER A 96 16.20 6.13 -0.71
N LYS A 97 17.16 5.31 -0.25
CA LYS A 97 17.61 4.09 -0.95
C LYS A 97 16.59 2.96 -0.87
N ILE A 98 15.74 2.97 0.16
CA ILE A 98 14.68 2.00 0.38
C ILE A 98 13.36 2.75 0.43
N ASN A 99 12.37 2.25 -0.31
CA ASN A 99 11.03 2.83 -0.38
C ASN A 99 9.98 1.74 -0.23
N ALA A 100 8.82 2.11 0.33
CA ALA A 100 7.64 1.27 0.31
C ALA A 100 7.21 1.04 -1.14
N TYR A 101 6.68 -0.14 -1.39
CA TYR A 101 6.12 -0.58 -2.66
C TYR A 101 4.66 -0.94 -2.45
N LEU A 102 3.78 -0.28 -3.16
CA LEU A 102 2.35 -0.54 -3.21
C LEU A 102 1.95 -0.75 -4.67
N ASN A 103 1.18 -1.79 -4.94
CA ASN A 103 0.71 -2.03 -6.29
C ASN A 103 -0.68 -2.63 -6.26
N ALA A 104 -1.53 -2.21 -7.20
CA ALA A 104 -2.86 -2.73 -7.43
C ALA A 104 -3.01 -3.15 -8.88
N ASN A 105 -3.58 -4.33 -9.08
CA ASN A 105 -3.81 -4.90 -10.41
C ASN A 105 -5.28 -5.26 -10.57
N PHE A 106 -5.83 -4.95 -11.74
CA PHE A 106 -7.11 -5.47 -12.21
C PHE A 106 -6.89 -6.15 -13.55
N TYR A 107 -7.26 -7.42 -13.66
CA TYR A 107 -6.87 -8.20 -14.82
C TYR A 107 -7.87 -9.30 -15.19
N LEU A 108 -7.86 -9.64 -16.45
CA LEU A 108 -8.52 -10.82 -17.00
C LEU A 108 -7.56 -12.01 -16.94
N ARG A 109 -8.07 -13.14 -16.50
CA ARG A 109 -7.37 -14.42 -16.49
C ARG A 109 -8.03 -15.37 -17.49
N TRP A 110 -7.26 -15.80 -18.47
CA TRP A 110 -7.62 -16.66 -19.56
C TRP A 110 -7.09 -18.08 -19.31
N ALA A 111 -7.94 -19.01 -18.90
CA ALA A 111 -7.53 -20.39 -18.68
C ALA A 111 -7.38 -21.13 -20.03
N LEU A 112 -6.15 -21.36 -20.45
CA LEU A 112 -5.82 -22.07 -21.69
C LEU A 112 -5.86 -23.59 -21.52
N SER A 113 -5.49 -24.05 -20.33
CA SER A 113 -5.52 -25.47 -19.93
C SER A 113 -5.69 -25.57 -18.39
N PRO A 114 -5.87 -26.77 -17.82
CA PRO A 114 -5.90 -26.94 -16.37
C PRO A 114 -4.67 -26.40 -15.64
N ARG A 115 -3.52 -26.32 -16.32
CA ARG A 115 -2.26 -25.86 -15.72
C ARG A 115 -1.79 -24.49 -16.19
N LEU A 116 -2.23 -24.03 -17.36
CA LEU A 116 -1.71 -22.82 -17.99
C LEU A 116 -2.80 -21.77 -18.14
N SER A 117 -2.51 -20.55 -17.71
CA SER A 117 -3.36 -19.38 -17.93
C SER A 117 -2.54 -18.19 -18.38
N LEU A 118 -3.17 -17.34 -19.21
CA LEU A 118 -2.66 -16.01 -19.51
C LEU A 118 -3.37 -14.98 -18.64
N THR A 119 -2.69 -13.88 -18.36
CA THR A 119 -3.27 -12.72 -17.66
C THR A 119 -3.02 -11.47 -18.47
N SER A 120 -4.04 -10.60 -18.55
CA SER A 120 -3.93 -9.29 -19.19
C SER A 120 -4.74 -8.26 -18.43
N GLY A 121 -4.21 -7.06 -18.23
CA GLY A 121 -4.92 -6.06 -17.46
C GLY A 121 -4.15 -4.77 -17.22
N VAL A 122 -4.54 -4.05 -16.20
CA VAL A 122 -3.95 -2.79 -15.79
C VAL A 122 -3.27 -2.93 -14.43
N THR A 123 -2.21 -2.15 -14.24
CA THR A 123 -1.41 -2.12 -13.02
C THR A 123 -1.18 -0.67 -12.59
N LEU A 124 -1.40 -0.40 -11.30
CA LEU A 124 -1.11 0.86 -10.64
C LEU A 124 0.00 0.60 -9.62
N THR A 125 1.09 1.34 -9.69
CA THR A 125 2.21 1.18 -8.76
C THR A 125 2.57 2.50 -8.11
N HIS A 126 2.85 2.47 -6.82
CA HIS A 126 3.30 3.59 -6.02
C HIS A 126 4.55 3.21 -5.22
N PHE A 127 5.57 4.07 -5.29
CA PHE A 127 6.75 4.00 -4.45
C PHE A 127 6.92 5.28 -3.67
N SER A 128 7.16 5.17 -2.36
CA SER A 128 7.46 6.33 -1.52
C SER A 128 8.18 5.91 -0.23
N ASN A 129 8.84 6.85 0.41
CA ASN A 129 9.45 6.64 1.72
C ASN A 129 8.55 7.09 2.89
N GLY A 130 7.29 7.47 2.62
CA GLY A 130 6.38 7.94 3.66
C GLY A 130 6.82 9.25 4.33
N ASN A 131 7.56 10.10 3.64
CA ASN A 131 8.16 11.34 4.16
C ASN A 131 9.17 11.13 5.31
N THR A 132 9.74 9.94 5.44
CA THR A 132 10.84 9.70 6.39
C THR A 132 12.13 10.40 5.95
N ASN A 133 12.24 10.72 4.66
CA ASN A 133 13.33 11.51 4.09
C ASN A 133 12.83 12.44 2.99
N PHE A 134 13.55 13.55 2.76
CA PHE A 134 13.23 14.54 1.72
C PHE A 134 14.22 14.40 0.55
N PRO A 135 13.80 14.62 -0.71
CA PRO A 135 12.42 14.80 -1.19
C PRO A 135 11.63 13.47 -1.24
N ASN A 136 10.29 13.56 -1.25
CA ASN A 136 9.42 12.41 -1.42
C ASN A 136 8.18 12.77 -2.24
N ALA A 137 8.36 13.18 -3.49
CA ALA A 137 7.23 13.29 -4.41
C ALA A 137 6.62 11.91 -4.76
N GLY A 138 7.42 10.84 -4.54
CA GLY A 138 7.06 9.47 -4.87
C GLY A 138 7.08 9.20 -6.37
N VAL A 139 7.01 7.91 -6.71
CA VAL A 139 6.91 7.47 -8.11
C VAL A 139 5.60 6.74 -8.30
N ASN A 140 4.72 7.28 -9.14
CA ASN A 140 3.44 6.68 -9.48
C ASN A 140 3.46 6.24 -10.94
N THR A 141 3.04 5.01 -11.23
CA THR A 141 2.92 4.51 -12.59
C THR A 141 1.57 3.84 -12.81
N LEU A 142 1.03 4.06 -14.00
CA LEU A 142 -0.11 3.34 -14.56
C LEU A 142 0.37 2.62 -15.82
N GLY A 143 0.09 1.35 -15.93
CA GLY A 143 0.57 0.55 -17.07
C GLY A 143 -0.34 -0.61 -17.45
N GLY A 144 -0.06 -1.19 -18.61
CA GLY A 144 -0.60 -2.47 -19.02
C GLY A 144 0.19 -3.63 -18.41
N LYS A 145 -0.50 -4.72 -18.13
CA LYS A 145 0.08 -5.96 -17.59
C LYS A 145 -0.24 -7.12 -18.50
N LEU A 146 0.78 -7.93 -18.76
CA LEU A 146 0.66 -9.24 -19.40
C LEU A 146 1.41 -10.25 -18.53
N GLY A 147 0.92 -11.48 -18.44
CA GLY A 147 1.57 -12.51 -17.65
C GLY A 147 1.11 -13.91 -18.00
N VAL A 148 1.89 -14.87 -17.53
CA VAL A 148 1.64 -16.31 -17.65
C VAL A 148 1.60 -16.88 -16.24
N GLU A 149 0.57 -17.67 -15.95
CA GLU A 149 0.45 -18.42 -14.71
C GLU A 149 0.54 -19.91 -14.99
N TYR A 150 1.38 -20.60 -14.24
CA TYR A 150 1.48 -22.04 -14.28
C TYR A 150 1.05 -22.66 -12.95
N ASN A 151 0.05 -23.54 -12.96
CA ASN A 151 -0.44 -24.25 -11.79
C ASN A 151 0.28 -25.62 -11.69
N PHE A 152 0.99 -25.82 -10.58
CA PHE A 152 1.70 -27.09 -10.32
C PHE A 152 0.75 -28.27 -10.11
N TYR A 153 -0.45 -28.00 -9.57
CA TYR A 153 -1.48 -29.02 -9.31
C TYR A 153 -2.65 -28.86 -10.27
N ARG A 154 -3.21 -29.96 -10.74
CA ARG A 154 -4.49 -29.95 -11.47
C ARG A 154 -5.63 -29.68 -10.49
N LYS A 155 -6.60 -28.88 -10.93
CA LYS A 155 -7.82 -28.64 -10.14
C LYS A 155 -8.58 -29.94 -9.84
N GLU A 156 -8.52 -30.90 -10.76
CA GLU A 156 -9.12 -32.22 -10.67
C GLU A 156 -8.44 -33.11 -9.61
N ASP A 157 -7.10 -32.98 -9.45
CA ASP A 157 -6.35 -33.72 -8.44
C ASP A 157 -6.72 -33.27 -7.02
N LEU A 158 -7.14 -32.01 -6.87
CA LEU A 158 -7.57 -31.43 -5.60
C LEU A 158 -9.05 -31.71 -5.31
N THR A 159 -9.90 -31.78 -6.34
CA THR A 159 -11.33 -32.08 -6.17
C THR A 159 -11.59 -33.52 -5.85
N SER A 160 -10.81 -34.47 -6.35
CA SER A 160 -10.94 -35.90 -6.03
C SER A 160 -10.61 -36.22 -4.60
N LEU A 161 -9.71 -35.48 -3.97
CA LEU A 161 -9.35 -35.60 -2.55
C LEU A 161 -10.40 -35.00 -1.61
N HIS A 162 -11.28 -34.12 -2.09
CA HIS A 162 -12.17 -33.28 -1.27
C HIS A 162 -13.66 -33.43 -1.62
N ALA A 163 -14.02 -34.30 -2.56
CA ALA A 163 -15.43 -34.57 -2.91
C ALA A 163 -16.28 -35.10 -1.74
N ALA A 164 -15.64 -35.56 -0.66
CA ALA A 164 -16.30 -36.10 0.51
C ALA A 164 -16.67 -35.07 1.60
N ALA A 165 -16.13 -33.86 1.57
CA ALA A 165 -16.37 -32.84 2.61
C ALA A 165 -17.24 -31.70 2.07
N SER A 166 -18.54 -31.82 2.15
CA SER A 166 -19.49 -30.71 1.99
C SER A 166 -19.35 -29.80 3.21
N TYR A 167 -18.33 -28.92 3.19
CA TYR A 167 -18.18 -27.90 4.24
C TYR A 167 -19.33 -26.91 4.14
N HIS A 168 -20.21 -26.96 5.12
CA HIS A 168 -21.25 -25.96 5.30
C HIS A 168 -20.59 -24.68 5.84
N ILE A 169 -20.84 -23.52 5.21
CA ILE A 169 -20.41 -22.24 5.78
C ILE A 169 -21.26 -22.01 7.03
N PRO A 170 -20.66 -21.91 8.24
CA PRO A 170 -21.44 -21.61 9.43
C PRO A 170 -22.19 -20.29 9.28
N PRO A 171 -23.37 -20.13 9.87
CA PRO A 171 -24.03 -18.83 9.90
C PRO A 171 -23.14 -17.82 10.64
N PHE A 172 -22.95 -16.64 10.03
CA PHE A 172 -22.14 -15.60 10.65
C PHE A 172 -22.84 -15.03 11.90
N GLN A 173 -22.12 -15.01 13.00
CA GLN A 173 -22.59 -14.35 14.23
C GLN A 173 -22.14 -12.90 14.22
N ARG A 174 -23.09 -11.98 14.09
CA ARG A 174 -22.82 -10.54 14.15
C ARG A 174 -22.31 -10.15 15.54
N HIS A 175 -21.25 -9.37 15.60
CA HIS A 175 -20.63 -8.97 16.85
C HIS A 175 -19.89 -7.64 16.69
N VAL A 176 -19.56 -6.99 17.80
CA VAL A 176 -18.69 -5.83 17.85
C VAL A 176 -17.27 -6.31 18.16
N SER A 177 -16.30 -5.80 17.40
CA SER A 177 -14.88 -5.92 17.68
C SER A 177 -14.28 -4.54 17.93
N TYR A 178 -13.15 -4.50 18.62
CA TYR A 178 -12.45 -3.26 18.94
C TYR A 178 -11.05 -3.34 18.36
N ASP A 179 -10.78 -2.45 17.41
CA ASP A 179 -9.45 -2.33 16.83
C ASP A 179 -8.69 -1.20 17.53
N PHE A 180 -7.47 -1.47 17.93
CA PHE A 180 -6.60 -0.51 18.56
C PHE A 180 -5.25 -0.55 17.85
N VAL A 181 -4.86 0.54 17.19
CA VAL A 181 -3.62 0.64 16.43
C VAL A 181 -2.80 1.78 16.98
N PHE A 182 -1.56 1.50 17.36
CA PHE A 182 -0.54 2.50 17.62
C PHE A 182 0.43 2.53 16.44
N PHE A 183 0.86 3.72 16.07
CA PHE A 183 1.88 3.89 15.06
C PHE A 183 2.90 4.94 15.46
N GLY A 184 4.11 4.77 14.97
CA GLY A 184 5.20 5.71 15.17
C GLY A 184 6.09 5.77 13.93
N SER A 185 6.62 6.96 13.67
CA SER A 185 7.52 7.23 12.56
C SER A 185 8.34 8.48 12.87
N TRP A 186 9.23 8.82 11.97
CA TRP A 186 9.88 10.12 11.90
C TRP A 186 9.64 10.73 10.54
N ARG A 187 9.55 12.06 10.50
CA ARG A 187 9.30 12.81 9.29
C ARG A 187 10.38 13.87 9.07
N ARG A 188 10.92 13.92 7.87
CA ARG A 188 11.74 15.02 7.41
C ARG A 188 10.95 15.84 6.38
N LYS A 189 10.54 17.05 6.77
CA LYS A 189 9.69 17.93 5.97
C LYS A 189 10.54 18.92 5.19
N GLY A 190 10.05 19.34 4.01
CA GLY A 190 10.56 20.52 3.32
C GLY A 190 9.71 21.75 3.65
N ILE A 191 10.33 22.90 3.83
CA ILE A 191 9.66 24.21 3.93
C ILE A 191 9.75 24.91 2.58
N TRP A 192 8.68 25.58 2.17
CA TRP A 192 8.65 26.41 0.98
C TRP A 192 9.41 27.70 1.22
N MET A 193 10.37 27.97 0.35
CA MET A 193 11.14 29.20 0.28
C MET A 193 10.94 29.84 -1.10
N GLN A 194 11.47 31.05 -1.32
CA GLN A 194 11.35 31.77 -2.60
C GLN A 194 11.90 30.94 -3.79
N GLU A 195 12.96 30.18 -3.58
CA GLU A 195 13.62 29.37 -4.62
C GLU A 195 13.09 27.91 -4.69
N GLY A 196 12.10 27.53 -3.88
CA GLY A 196 11.52 26.19 -3.85
C GLY A 196 11.44 25.58 -2.45
N GLN A 197 11.35 24.24 -2.37
CA GLN A 197 11.34 23.53 -1.10
C GLN A 197 12.77 23.21 -0.64
N SER A 198 13.13 23.66 0.57
CA SER A 198 14.35 23.25 1.26
C SER A 198 14.05 22.25 2.38
N PRO A 199 14.86 21.19 2.52
CA PRO A 199 14.65 20.21 3.59
C PRO A 199 14.97 20.83 4.94
N LEU A 200 14.14 20.50 5.95
CA LEU A 200 14.51 20.79 7.33
C LEU A 200 15.76 20.00 7.73
N PRO A 201 16.66 20.58 8.54
CA PRO A 201 17.92 19.93 8.94
C PRO A 201 17.69 18.70 9.82
N GLU A 202 16.54 18.60 10.49
CA GLU A 202 16.21 17.54 11.43
C GLU A 202 15.02 16.69 11.00
N SER A 203 14.97 15.48 11.56
CA SER A 203 13.78 14.63 11.51
C SER A 203 12.97 14.81 12.78
N TYR A 204 11.65 14.81 12.63
CA TYR A 204 10.70 15.04 13.70
C TYR A 204 9.89 13.78 14.00
N PRO A 205 9.64 13.45 15.26
CA PRO A 205 8.84 12.28 15.60
C PRO A 205 7.38 12.49 15.22
N VAL A 206 6.77 11.43 14.75
CA VAL A 206 5.33 11.33 14.50
C VAL A 206 4.85 10.07 15.20
N PHE A 207 3.83 10.18 16.02
CA PHE A 207 3.18 9.03 16.65
C PHE A 207 1.69 9.28 16.81
N GLY A 208 0.94 8.21 16.85
CA GLY A 208 -0.49 8.34 17.00
C GLY A 208 -1.15 7.02 17.34
N PHE A 209 -2.46 7.11 17.44
CA PHE A 209 -3.32 5.97 17.69
C PHE A 209 -4.60 6.06 16.84
N ASN A 210 -5.18 4.91 16.60
CA ASN A 210 -6.51 4.75 16.09
C ASN A 210 -7.26 3.77 17.01
N PHE A 211 -8.41 4.14 17.49
CA PHE A 211 -9.34 3.28 18.21
C PHE A 211 -10.65 3.19 17.44
N ALA A 212 -11.03 1.99 17.05
CA ALA A 212 -12.22 1.78 16.23
C ALA A 212 -13.09 0.62 16.73
N PRO A 213 -14.24 0.92 17.36
CA PRO A 213 -15.32 -0.05 17.52
C PRO A 213 -15.95 -0.35 16.15
N MET A 214 -15.91 -1.64 15.76
CA MET A 214 -16.37 -2.12 14.46
C MET A 214 -17.48 -3.15 14.63
N TYR A 215 -18.61 -2.92 13.99
CA TYR A 215 -19.69 -3.89 13.89
C TYR A 215 -19.46 -4.80 12.70
N ASN A 216 -19.23 -6.08 12.97
CA ASN A 216 -19.03 -7.14 11.98
C ASN A 216 -20.40 -7.59 11.46
N VAL A 217 -20.74 -7.19 10.23
CA VAL A 217 -22.04 -7.46 9.60
C VAL A 217 -22.09 -8.87 9.04
N ASP A 218 -21.02 -9.28 8.38
CA ASP A 218 -20.79 -10.61 7.83
C ASP A 218 -19.28 -10.93 7.76
N TYR A 219 -18.92 -12.03 7.10
CA TYR A 219 -17.52 -12.45 6.95
C TYR A 219 -16.64 -11.43 6.22
N LYS A 220 -17.23 -10.54 5.42
CA LYS A 220 -16.49 -9.61 4.53
C LYS A 220 -16.70 -8.14 4.85
N LEU A 221 -17.73 -7.80 5.60
CA LEU A 221 -18.12 -6.41 5.81
C LEU A 221 -18.10 -6.04 7.28
N ARG A 222 -17.37 -4.98 7.61
CA ARG A 222 -17.36 -4.34 8.92
C ARG A 222 -17.72 -2.87 8.75
N LEU A 223 -18.53 -2.35 9.66
CA LEU A 223 -18.92 -0.95 9.73
C LEU A 223 -18.59 -0.42 11.11
N GLY A 224 -18.12 0.81 11.20
CA GLY A 224 -17.79 1.35 12.51
C GLY A 224 -17.48 2.84 12.50
N VAL A 225 -16.97 3.28 13.62
CA VAL A 225 -16.45 4.62 13.82
C VAL A 225 -15.04 4.54 14.38
N SER A 226 -14.24 5.57 14.20
CA SER A 226 -12.92 5.62 14.83
C SER A 226 -12.67 6.95 15.50
N LEU A 227 -11.85 6.89 16.56
CA LEU A 227 -11.19 8.02 17.17
C LEU A 227 -9.72 7.96 16.78
N ASP A 228 -9.24 9.01 16.13
CA ASP A 228 -7.89 9.08 15.58
C ASP A 228 -7.11 10.20 16.23
N GLY A 229 -5.97 9.91 16.82
CA GLY A 229 -5.09 10.91 17.43
C GLY A 229 -3.70 10.84 16.82
N VAL A 230 -3.14 12.01 16.46
CA VAL A 230 -1.79 12.12 15.88
C VAL A 230 -1.03 13.28 16.53
N TYR A 231 0.18 13.01 16.93
CA TYR A 231 1.20 14.02 17.20
C TYR A 231 2.20 14.03 16.04
N ASP A 232 2.43 15.21 15.44
CA ASP A 232 3.43 15.41 14.40
C ASP A 232 4.36 16.55 14.84
N GLY A 233 5.56 16.21 15.27
CA GLY A 233 6.56 17.18 15.69
C GLY A 233 7.03 18.14 14.58
N SER A 234 6.70 17.85 13.31
CA SER A 234 6.97 18.73 12.18
C SER A 234 5.79 19.63 11.80
N ALA A 235 4.64 19.47 12.46
CA ALA A 235 3.47 20.27 12.14
C ALA A 235 3.62 21.72 12.57
N ASN A 236 3.18 22.62 11.71
CA ASN A 236 3.14 24.08 11.98
C ASN A 236 4.48 24.69 12.41
N LEU A 237 5.61 24.08 12.02
CA LEU A 237 6.92 24.71 12.16
C LEU A 237 6.99 25.94 11.27
N TYR A 238 7.66 27.00 11.75
CA TYR A 238 7.86 28.23 10.98
C TYR A 238 9.29 28.77 11.18
N LEU A 239 9.73 29.58 10.26
CA LEU A 239 11.02 30.24 10.32
C LEU A 239 10.90 31.57 11.08
N SER A 240 11.90 31.92 11.89
CA SER A 240 11.90 33.17 12.67
C SER A 240 12.09 34.41 11.81
N ASP A 241 12.83 34.28 10.71
CA ASP A 241 13.21 35.37 9.82
C ASP A 241 13.19 34.90 8.35
N GLU A 242 13.30 35.82 7.39
CA GLU A 242 13.54 35.46 6.00
C GLU A 242 14.91 34.79 5.87
N VAL A 243 14.91 33.56 5.40
CA VAL A 243 16.11 32.73 5.25
C VAL A 243 16.44 32.63 3.77
N TYR A 244 17.66 32.98 3.45
CA TYR A 244 18.26 32.80 2.11
C TYR A 244 19.30 31.67 2.19
N GLY A 245 19.13 30.64 1.37
CA GLY A 245 20.02 29.48 1.36
C GLY A 245 19.60 28.36 2.34
N ASP A 246 20.60 27.70 2.94
CA ASP A 246 20.36 26.56 3.84
C ASP A 246 19.71 26.97 5.16
N ILE A 247 18.75 26.17 5.61
CA ILE A 247 18.02 26.42 6.86
C ILE A 247 18.84 25.91 8.04
N ASP A 248 19.25 26.84 8.92
CA ASP A 248 19.87 26.46 10.20
C ASP A 248 18.80 26.08 11.24
N LYS A 249 19.16 25.15 12.10
CA LYS A 249 18.30 24.69 13.21
C LYS A 249 17.84 25.81 14.14
N SER A 250 18.67 26.80 14.37
CA SER A 250 18.39 27.96 15.24
C SER A 250 17.28 28.87 14.68
N GLN A 251 17.01 28.80 13.38
CA GLN A 251 15.99 29.59 12.69
C GLN A 251 14.60 28.93 12.75
N ILE A 252 14.53 27.67 13.15
CA ILE A 252 13.28 26.92 13.22
C ILE A 252 12.60 27.20 14.56
N ARG A 253 11.35 27.68 14.50
CA ARG A 253 10.50 27.88 15.68
C ARG A 253 9.45 26.80 15.76
N ARG A 254 9.26 26.28 16.97
CA ARG A 254 8.21 25.31 17.26
C ARG A 254 6.97 26.03 17.77
N PRO A 255 5.79 25.69 17.26
CA PRO A 255 4.54 26.21 17.79
C PRO A 255 4.26 25.62 19.16
N ALA A 256 3.21 26.10 19.83
CA ALA A 256 2.71 25.47 21.05
C ALA A 256 2.31 24.01 20.78
N LEU A 257 2.53 23.12 21.75
CA LEU A 257 2.33 21.67 21.58
C LEU A 257 0.95 21.31 21.03
N TYR A 258 -0.12 21.99 21.43
CA TYR A 258 -1.47 21.70 20.94
C TYR A 258 -1.62 21.90 19.42
N ASN A 259 -0.80 22.73 18.79
CA ASN A 259 -0.77 22.91 17.33
C ASN A 259 -0.07 21.76 16.59
N GLN A 260 0.59 20.88 17.31
CA GLN A 260 1.24 19.68 16.78
C GLN A 260 0.40 18.42 16.99
N PHE A 261 -0.76 18.55 17.66
CA PHE A 261 -1.72 17.46 17.84
C PHE A 261 -2.91 17.63 16.90
N ALA A 262 -3.37 16.51 16.37
CA ALA A 262 -4.67 16.40 15.72
C ALA A 262 -5.47 15.28 16.38
N LEU A 263 -6.74 15.53 16.64
CA LEU A 263 -7.69 14.55 17.13
C LEU A 263 -8.96 14.64 16.28
N GLY A 264 -9.44 13.52 15.79
CA GLY A 264 -10.58 13.46 14.90
C GLY A 264 -11.41 12.20 15.08
N MET A 265 -12.58 12.20 14.47
CA MET A 265 -13.45 11.03 14.37
C MET A 265 -13.80 10.77 12.92
N SER A 266 -13.92 9.48 12.56
CA SER A 266 -14.37 9.08 11.23
C SER A 266 -15.37 7.94 11.28
N GLY A 267 -16.29 7.91 10.30
CA GLY A 267 -17.06 6.72 9.97
C GLY A 267 -16.21 5.81 9.10
N ARG A 268 -16.28 4.50 9.31
CA ARG A 268 -15.46 3.50 8.61
C ARG A 268 -16.32 2.41 7.99
N VAL A 269 -15.92 2.03 6.78
CA VAL A 269 -16.44 0.85 6.09
C VAL A 269 -15.24 0.01 5.70
N GLU A 270 -15.25 -1.27 6.07
CA GLU A 270 -14.13 -2.15 5.81
C GLU A 270 -14.57 -3.43 5.10
N TYR A 271 -13.84 -3.77 4.05
CA TYR A 271 -13.94 -5.05 3.37
C TYR A 271 -12.84 -5.98 3.85
N VAL A 272 -13.24 -7.03 4.55
CA VAL A 272 -12.33 -8.00 5.16
C VAL A 272 -11.98 -9.08 4.14
N MET A 273 -10.70 -9.34 4.01
CA MET A 273 -10.12 -10.44 3.24
C MET A 273 -9.24 -11.28 4.16
N PRO A 274 -8.84 -12.49 3.79
CA PRO A 274 -8.14 -13.39 4.70
C PRO A 274 -6.88 -12.83 5.38
N PHE A 275 -6.14 -11.94 4.70
CA PHE A 275 -4.87 -11.39 5.20
C PHE A 275 -4.82 -9.86 5.15
N PHE A 276 -5.79 -9.24 4.50
CA PHE A 276 -5.89 -7.80 4.37
C PHE A 276 -7.29 -7.34 4.67
N THR A 277 -7.39 -6.16 5.21
CA THR A 277 -8.64 -5.43 5.29
C THR A 277 -8.46 -4.13 4.52
N VAL A 278 -9.36 -3.84 3.61
CA VAL A 278 -9.40 -2.57 2.90
C VAL A 278 -10.50 -1.73 3.52
N GLY A 279 -10.12 -0.59 4.09
CA GLY A 279 -11.03 0.33 4.74
C GLY A 279 -11.09 1.68 4.04
N ILE A 280 -12.26 2.28 4.05
CA ILE A 280 -12.49 3.68 3.71
C ILE A 280 -13.03 4.36 4.95
N GLY A 281 -12.40 5.46 5.35
CA GLY A 281 -12.85 6.32 6.44
C GLY A 281 -13.13 7.73 5.93
N MET A 282 -14.21 8.32 6.43
CA MET A 282 -14.52 9.72 6.21
C MET A 282 -14.83 10.37 7.56
N GLY A 283 -14.17 11.48 7.86
CA GLY A 283 -14.28 12.10 9.16
C GLY A 283 -13.86 13.56 9.21
N THR A 284 -13.77 14.08 10.41
CA THR A 284 -13.37 15.45 10.69
C THR A 284 -12.49 15.52 11.92
N ASN A 285 -11.56 16.47 11.92
CA ASN A 285 -10.77 16.83 13.08
C ASN A 285 -11.55 17.86 13.93
N PHE A 286 -11.53 17.68 15.24
CA PHE A 286 -12.08 18.64 16.22
C PHE A 286 -10.95 19.30 17.04
N ILE A 287 -9.73 18.74 17.04
CA ILE A 287 -8.51 19.37 17.53
C ILE A 287 -7.48 19.32 16.41
N GLY A 288 -6.77 20.43 16.20
CA GLY A 288 -5.79 20.56 15.14
C GLY A 288 -6.45 20.75 13.77
N LYS A 289 -5.95 21.73 13.01
CA LYS A 289 -6.28 21.87 11.58
C LYS A 289 -5.18 21.14 10.81
N GLY A 290 -5.57 20.05 10.11
CA GLY A 290 -4.69 19.37 9.18
C GLY A 290 -4.34 20.23 8.00
#